data_e10e7509ee513ba9feca1708274727da
#
_entry.id   e10e7509ee513ba9feca1708274727da
#
_cell.length_a   1.000
_cell.length_b   1.000
_cell.length_c   1.000
_cell.angle_alpha   90.00
_cell.angle_beta   90.00
_cell.angle_gamma   90.00
#
_symmetry.space_group_name_H-M   'P 1'
#
loop_
_entity.id
_entity.type
_entity.pdbx_description
1 polymer ?
#
loop_
_entity_poly.entity_id
_entity_poly.type
_entity_poly.pdbx_seq_one_letter_code
_entity_poly.pdbx_strand_id
1 'polypeptide(L)'
;MPHRLQLVIVLGGLGLIGLAILFLTHGQAASSPTKVIWTVFLILLPIGLIGPVWMTWRWSAMACVVYGTIGLALDLATLVSIATHPDGEMSAVILSGLSGLANFFLILMGGRSFLHVSQELSPPGSRPSNPQAPS
;
A
#
# COMPACT_ATOMS: atom_id res chain seq x y z
N MET A 1 -5.08 8.06 -17.12
CA MET A 1 -3.82 8.27 -16.39
C MET A 1 -3.01 6.99 -16.38
N PRO A 2 -1.71 7.05 -16.62
CA PRO A 2 -0.89 5.85 -16.51
C PRO A 2 -0.94 5.31 -15.08
N HIS A 3 -1.13 3.99 -14.92
CA HIS A 3 -1.26 3.33 -13.61
C HIS A 3 -0.11 3.65 -12.65
N ARG A 4 1.07 3.97 -13.19
CA ARG A 4 2.25 4.37 -12.42
C ARG A 4 2.06 5.69 -11.67
N LEU A 5 1.48 6.68 -12.34
CA LEU A 5 1.23 7.98 -11.73
C LEU A 5 0.24 7.84 -10.57
N GLN A 6 -0.77 7.00 -10.72
CA GLN A 6 -1.73 6.71 -9.66
C GLN A 6 -1.06 6.04 -8.45
N LEU A 7 -0.19 5.04 -8.69
CA LEU A 7 0.59 4.40 -7.61
C LEU A 7 1.49 5.39 -6.88
N VAL A 8 2.18 6.26 -7.61
CA VAL A 8 3.04 7.31 -7.03
C VAL A 8 2.23 8.29 -6.20
N ILE A 9 1.05 8.71 -6.68
CA ILE A 9 0.16 9.61 -5.95
C ILE A 9 -0.32 8.96 -4.64
N VAL A 10 -0.73 7.68 -4.68
CA VAL A 10 -1.18 6.96 -3.49
C VAL A 10 -0.04 6.76 -2.50
N LEU A 11 1.16 6.39 -2.96
CA LEU A 11 2.35 6.27 -2.11
C LEU A 11 2.76 7.61 -1.50
N GLY A 12 2.72 8.69 -2.27
CA GLY A 12 2.98 10.05 -1.77
C GLY A 12 1.95 10.46 -0.71
N GLY A 13 0.67 10.17 -0.95
CA GLY A 13 -0.41 10.39 0.01
C GLY A 13 -0.19 9.61 1.32
N LEU A 14 0.19 8.34 1.24
CA LEU A 14 0.53 7.52 2.41
C LEU A 14 1.72 8.09 3.19
N GLY A 15 2.75 8.56 2.49
CA GLY A 15 3.89 9.23 3.12
C GLY A 15 3.47 10.50 3.88
N LEU A 16 2.57 11.31 3.31
CA LEU A 16 2.04 12.51 3.97
C LEU A 16 1.18 12.16 5.19
N ILE A 17 0.33 11.13 5.10
CA ILE A 17 -0.46 10.64 6.23
C ILE A 17 0.48 10.12 7.33
N GLY A 18 1.51 9.35 6.98
CA GLY A 18 2.51 8.87 7.91
C GLY A 18 3.24 10.01 8.64
N LEU A 19 3.58 11.07 7.89
CA LEU A 19 4.18 12.28 8.48
C LEU A 19 3.22 12.98 9.45
N ALA A 20 1.94 13.08 9.10
CA ALA A 20 0.92 13.66 9.98
C ALA A 20 0.76 12.84 11.28
N ILE A 21 0.73 11.50 11.17
CA ILE A 21 0.67 10.61 12.34
C ILE A 21 1.88 10.82 13.25
N LEU A 22 3.09 10.87 12.69
CA LEU A 22 4.31 11.10 13.47
C LEU A 22 4.31 12.48 14.15
N PHE A 23 3.79 13.49 13.47
CA PHE A 23 3.71 14.84 14.03
C PHE A 23 2.74 14.90 15.21
N LEU A 24 1.58 14.26 15.11
CA LEU A 24 0.58 14.20 16.18
C LEU A 24 1.04 13.35 17.37
N THR A 25 1.83 12.29 17.12
CA THR A 25 2.35 11.41 18.19
C THR A 25 3.67 11.89 18.78
N HIS A 26 4.19 13.05 18.38
CA HIS A 26 5.50 13.57 18.80
C HIS A 26 5.62 13.79 20.33
N GLY A 27 4.51 13.90 21.04
CA GLY A 27 4.46 14.08 22.50
C GLY A 27 4.49 12.78 23.32
N GLN A 28 4.33 11.62 22.70
CA GLN A 28 4.31 10.35 23.43
C GLN A 28 5.72 9.79 23.63
N ALA A 29 6.03 9.41 24.87
CA ALA A 29 7.30 8.86 25.28
C ALA A 29 7.49 7.40 24.81
N ALA A 30 7.53 7.19 23.48
CA ALA A 30 7.94 5.89 22.95
C ALA A 30 9.46 5.73 23.05
N SER A 31 9.91 4.50 23.33
CA SER A 31 11.35 4.15 23.35
C SER A 31 11.97 4.47 21.98
N SER A 32 13.22 4.94 21.98
CA SER A 32 13.96 5.36 20.79
C SER A 32 13.89 4.34 19.60
N PRO A 33 14.06 3.02 19.81
CA PRO A 33 13.99 2.05 18.72
C PRO A 33 12.59 1.94 18.10
N THR A 34 11.52 2.05 18.89
CA THR A 34 10.14 1.99 18.39
C THR A 34 9.83 3.19 17.48
N LYS A 35 10.30 4.38 17.82
CA LYS A 35 10.15 5.58 16.96
C LYS A 35 10.86 5.41 15.62
N VAL A 36 12.05 4.83 15.62
CA VAL A 36 12.82 4.58 14.39
C VAL A 36 12.05 3.60 13.48
N ILE A 37 11.55 2.49 14.03
CA ILE A 37 10.78 1.50 13.27
C ILE A 37 9.53 2.14 12.65
N TRP A 38 8.77 2.91 13.41
CA TRP A 38 7.58 3.61 12.91
C TRP A 38 7.91 4.65 11.85
N THR A 39 8.98 5.41 12.01
CA THR A 39 9.43 6.39 11.03
C THR A 39 9.83 5.72 9.72
N VAL A 40 10.57 4.63 9.77
CA VAL A 40 10.97 3.86 8.59
C VAL A 40 9.73 3.29 7.89
N PHE A 41 8.82 2.69 8.63
CA PHE A 41 7.64 2.07 8.05
C PHE A 41 6.67 3.09 7.44
N LEU A 42 6.40 4.20 8.13
CA LEU A 42 5.41 5.19 7.71
C LEU A 42 5.91 6.17 6.65
N ILE A 43 7.19 6.47 6.62
CA ILE A 43 7.75 7.49 5.74
C ILE A 43 8.74 6.90 4.74
N LEU A 44 9.74 6.18 5.21
CA LEU A 44 10.86 5.75 4.37
C LEU A 44 10.42 4.68 3.36
N LEU A 45 9.56 3.77 3.77
CA LEU A 45 9.06 2.69 2.91
C LEU A 45 8.20 3.22 1.74
N PRO A 46 7.14 4.03 1.95
CA PRO A 46 6.35 4.53 0.82
C PRO A 46 7.16 5.44 -0.10
N ILE A 47 8.04 6.29 0.43
CA ILE A 47 8.92 7.13 -0.39
C ILE A 47 9.93 6.28 -1.16
N GLY A 48 10.52 5.28 -0.52
CA GLY A 48 11.46 4.35 -1.16
C GLY A 48 10.84 3.51 -2.26
N LEU A 49 9.54 3.19 -2.18
CA LEU A 49 8.81 2.45 -3.21
C LEU A 49 8.50 3.31 -4.47
N ILE A 50 8.48 4.63 -4.35
CA ILE A 50 8.24 5.53 -5.50
C ILE A 50 9.29 5.32 -6.58
N GLY A 51 10.57 5.19 -6.21
CA GLY A 51 11.66 4.96 -7.15
C GLY A 51 11.49 3.69 -8.00
N PRO A 52 11.40 2.51 -7.39
CA PRO A 52 11.15 1.25 -8.10
C PRO A 52 9.85 1.23 -8.92
N VAL A 53 8.77 1.87 -8.44
CA VAL A 53 7.52 2.02 -9.20
C VAL A 53 7.75 2.87 -10.45
N TRP A 54 8.51 3.95 -10.34
CA TRP A 54 8.87 4.79 -11.48
C TRP A 54 9.75 4.06 -12.50
N MET A 55 10.70 3.25 -12.02
CA MET A 55 11.61 2.44 -12.85
C MET A 55 10.97 1.19 -13.47
N THR A 56 9.66 0.95 -13.26
CA THR A 56 8.93 -0.23 -13.79
C THR A 56 9.44 -1.60 -13.36
N TRP A 57 10.01 -1.68 -12.22
CA TRP A 57 10.44 -2.96 -11.67
C TRP A 57 9.21 -3.81 -11.31
N ARG A 58 9.18 -5.04 -11.84
CA ARG A 58 8.11 -6.03 -11.57
C ARG A 58 7.86 -6.23 -10.08
N TRP A 59 8.93 -6.27 -9.32
CA TRP A 59 8.91 -6.47 -7.88
C TRP A 59 8.30 -5.30 -7.11
N SER A 60 8.29 -4.11 -7.69
CA SER A 60 7.73 -2.93 -7.03
C SER A 60 6.21 -3.02 -6.86
N ALA A 61 5.49 -3.59 -7.85
CA ALA A 61 4.06 -3.81 -7.75
C ALA A 61 3.73 -4.81 -6.63
N MET A 62 4.50 -5.90 -6.51
CA MET A 62 4.35 -6.87 -5.44
C MET A 62 4.69 -6.25 -4.08
N ALA A 63 5.75 -5.46 -3.99
CA ALA A 63 6.13 -4.75 -2.77
C ALA A 63 5.03 -3.76 -2.33
N CYS A 64 4.37 -3.06 -3.27
CA CYS A 64 3.22 -2.19 -2.96
C CYS A 64 2.04 -2.98 -2.39
N VAL A 65 1.75 -4.17 -2.93
CA VAL A 65 0.67 -5.04 -2.40
C VAL A 65 0.99 -5.49 -0.99
N VAL A 66 2.22 -5.96 -0.74
CA VAL A 66 2.65 -6.41 0.60
C VAL A 66 2.60 -5.25 1.59
N TYR A 67 3.15 -4.09 1.22
CA TYR A 67 3.12 -2.91 2.07
C TYR A 67 1.69 -2.46 2.38
N GLY A 68 0.82 -2.37 1.37
CA GLY A 68 -0.58 -2.00 1.52
C GLY A 68 -1.35 -2.99 2.41
N THR A 69 -1.06 -4.29 2.30
CA THR A 69 -1.70 -5.33 3.14
C THR A 69 -1.31 -5.18 4.60
N ILE A 70 -0.03 -4.96 4.89
CA ILE A 70 0.45 -4.74 6.26
C ILE A 70 -0.15 -3.44 6.82
N GLY A 71 -0.12 -2.35 6.04
CA GLY A 71 -0.69 -1.07 6.42
C GLY A 71 -2.18 -1.17 6.73
N LEU A 72 -2.96 -1.82 5.85
CA LEU A 72 -4.39 -2.04 6.06
C LEU A 72 -4.68 -2.84 7.33
N ALA A 73 -3.90 -3.89 7.61
CA ALA A 73 -4.05 -4.68 8.83
C ALA A 73 -3.79 -3.84 10.10
N LEU A 74 -2.77 -2.98 10.06
CA LEU A 74 -2.47 -2.06 11.17
C LEU A 74 -3.56 -1.01 11.37
N ASP A 75 -4.09 -0.45 10.28
CA ASP A 75 -5.19 0.52 10.33
C ASP A 75 -6.46 -0.10 10.91
N LEU A 76 -6.81 -1.33 10.50
CA LEU A 76 -7.93 -2.07 11.04
C LEU A 76 -7.74 -2.39 12.54
N ALA A 77 -6.54 -2.81 12.95
CA ALA A 77 -6.23 -3.06 14.35
C ALA A 77 -6.38 -1.79 15.19
N THR A 78 -5.95 -0.64 14.66
CA THR A 78 -6.12 0.66 15.32
C THR A 78 -7.59 1.04 15.46
N LEU A 79 -8.39 0.87 14.39
CA LEU A 79 -9.83 1.17 14.43
C LEU A 79 -10.58 0.28 15.43
N VAL A 80 -10.25 -1.02 15.49
CA VAL A 80 -10.82 -1.94 16.49
C VAL A 80 -10.43 -1.52 17.91
N SER A 81 -9.15 -1.15 18.12
CA SER A 81 -8.68 -0.67 19.42
C SER A 81 -9.44 0.57 19.89
N ILE A 82 -9.66 1.53 18.99
CA ILE A 82 -10.42 2.76 19.31
C ILE A 82 -11.88 2.44 19.58
N ALA A 83 -12.48 1.52 18.83
CA ALA A 83 -13.88 1.11 19.04
C ALA A 83 -14.11 0.43 20.39
N THR A 84 -13.09 -0.23 20.93
CA THR A 84 -13.15 -0.89 22.25
C THR A 84 -12.77 0.02 23.42
N HIS A 85 -12.12 1.17 23.14
CA HIS A 85 -11.71 2.14 24.15
C HIS A 85 -12.30 3.52 23.78
N PRO A 86 -13.36 3.98 24.46
CA PRO A 86 -14.11 5.19 24.11
C PRO A 86 -13.31 6.51 24.24
N ASP A 87 -12.13 6.48 24.84
CA ASP A 87 -11.26 7.65 25.00
C ASP A 87 -10.38 7.95 23.76
N GLY A 88 -10.65 7.25 22.64
CA GLY A 88 -9.90 7.43 21.40
C GLY A 88 -10.13 8.79 20.75
N GLU A 89 -9.03 9.47 20.39
CA GLU A 89 -9.09 10.74 19.69
C GLU A 89 -9.71 10.58 18.29
N MET A 90 -10.69 11.44 17.96
CA MET A 90 -11.35 11.47 16.65
C MET A 90 -10.32 11.65 15.49
N SER A 91 -9.24 12.37 15.74
CA SER A 91 -8.14 12.52 14.79
C SER A 91 -7.50 11.19 14.40
N ALA A 92 -7.31 10.30 15.36
CA ALA A 92 -6.75 8.96 15.09
C ALA A 92 -7.71 8.11 14.25
N VAL A 93 -9.01 8.20 14.47
CA VAL A 93 -10.03 7.51 13.64
C VAL A 93 -9.98 7.98 12.20
N ILE A 94 -9.95 9.29 11.98
CA ILE A 94 -9.93 9.88 10.63
C ILE A 94 -8.63 9.49 9.90
N LEU A 95 -7.47 9.60 10.56
CA LEU A 95 -6.19 9.28 9.95
C LEU A 95 -6.06 7.79 9.63
N SER A 96 -6.46 6.90 10.54
CA SER A 96 -6.46 5.45 10.29
C SER A 96 -7.46 5.06 9.20
N GLY A 97 -8.62 5.68 9.15
CA GLY A 97 -9.60 5.47 8.09
C GLY A 97 -9.08 5.89 6.71
N LEU A 98 -8.46 7.07 6.64
CA LEU A 98 -7.88 7.60 5.41
C LEU A 98 -6.67 6.78 4.95
N SER A 99 -5.80 6.39 5.88
CA SER A 99 -4.66 5.49 5.63
C SER A 99 -5.13 4.12 5.15
N GLY A 100 -6.11 3.52 5.81
CA GLY A 100 -6.68 2.23 5.41
C GLY A 100 -7.28 2.26 4.01
N LEU A 101 -8.00 3.33 3.67
CA LEU A 101 -8.54 3.52 2.31
C LEU A 101 -7.41 3.63 1.27
N ALA A 102 -6.37 4.41 1.56
CA ALA A 102 -5.22 4.55 0.67
C ALA A 102 -4.46 3.22 0.50
N ASN A 103 -4.26 2.46 1.58
CA ASN A 103 -3.66 1.12 1.55
C ASN A 103 -4.51 0.13 0.71
N PHE A 104 -5.83 0.19 0.83
CA PHE A 104 -6.74 -0.62 0.02
C PHE A 104 -6.59 -0.29 -1.48
N PHE A 105 -6.55 0.98 -1.85
CA PHE A 105 -6.30 1.38 -3.24
C PHE A 105 -4.93 0.94 -3.72
N LEU A 106 -3.91 0.99 -2.87
CA LEU A 106 -2.57 0.52 -3.21
C LEU A 106 -2.54 -0.97 -3.54
N ILE A 107 -3.28 -1.79 -2.78
CA ILE A 107 -3.42 -3.23 -3.04
C ILE A 107 -4.11 -3.48 -4.38
N LEU A 108 -5.22 -2.79 -4.65
CA LEU A 108 -5.97 -2.95 -5.89
C LEU A 108 -5.13 -2.56 -7.12
N MET A 109 -4.46 -1.41 -7.05
CA MET A 109 -3.65 -0.90 -8.16
C MET A 109 -2.38 -1.72 -8.37
N GLY A 110 -1.69 -2.09 -7.29
CA GLY A 110 -0.52 -2.95 -7.33
C GLY A 110 -0.84 -4.33 -7.90
N GLY A 111 -1.94 -4.94 -7.46
CA GLY A 111 -2.42 -6.23 -7.96
C GLY A 111 -2.76 -6.18 -9.45
N ARG A 112 -3.48 -5.16 -9.91
CA ARG A 112 -3.78 -4.97 -11.34
C ARG A 112 -2.53 -4.78 -12.17
N SER A 113 -1.59 -3.97 -11.71
CA SER A 113 -0.32 -3.75 -12.40
C SER A 113 0.49 -5.04 -12.52
N PHE A 114 0.53 -5.86 -11.47
CA PHE A 114 1.19 -7.16 -11.49
C PHE A 114 0.57 -8.13 -12.49
N LEU A 115 -0.75 -8.20 -12.57
CA LEU A 115 -1.47 -9.08 -13.50
C LEU A 115 -1.24 -8.67 -14.96
N HIS A 116 -1.24 -7.38 -15.29
CA HIS A 116 -0.97 -6.90 -16.64
C HIS A 116 0.43 -7.30 -17.12
N VAL A 117 1.44 -7.11 -16.29
CA VAL A 117 2.82 -7.50 -16.63
C VAL A 117 2.95 -9.02 -16.81
N SER A 118 2.21 -9.80 -16.04
CA SER A 118 2.21 -11.27 -16.17
C SER A 118 1.57 -11.74 -17.47
N GLN A 119 0.56 -11.05 -17.98
CA GLN A 119 -0.11 -11.38 -19.25
C GLN A 119 0.76 -11.06 -20.47
N GLU A 120 1.52 -9.96 -20.44
CA GLU A 120 2.43 -9.60 -21.53
C GLU A 120 3.61 -10.58 -21.70
N LEU A 121 3.97 -11.31 -20.65
CA LEU A 121 5.05 -12.29 -20.66
C LEU A 121 4.61 -13.73 -20.99
N SER A 122 3.31 -13.97 -21.16
CA SER A 122 2.83 -15.27 -21.64
C SER A 122 3.17 -15.42 -23.13
N PRO A 123 3.92 -16.47 -23.54
CA PRO A 123 4.29 -16.63 -24.94
C PRO A 123 3.02 -16.78 -25.80
N PRO A 124 3.02 -16.19 -27.04
CA PRO A 124 1.89 -16.25 -27.95
C PRO A 124 1.75 -17.66 -28.54
N GLY A 125 1.36 -18.64 -27.74
CA GLY A 125 1.27 -20.05 -28.16
C GLY A 125 0.44 -20.93 -27.25
N SER A 126 0.03 -20.46 -26.11
CA SER A 126 -0.83 -21.21 -25.16
C SER A 126 -2.33 -20.95 -25.35
N ARG A 127 -2.79 -20.63 -26.57
CA ARG A 127 -4.21 -20.82 -26.87
C ARG A 127 -4.47 -22.32 -26.85
N PRO A 128 -5.40 -22.81 -26.03
CA PRO A 128 -5.87 -24.18 -26.18
C PRO A 128 -6.34 -24.32 -27.62
N SER A 129 -5.66 -25.18 -28.37
CA SER A 129 -6.11 -25.58 -29.70
C SER A 129 -7.54 -26.09 -29.55
N ASN A 130 -8.47 -25.36 -30.14
CA ASN A 130 -9.87 -25.75 -30.13
C ASN A 130 -9.98 -27.12 -30.86
N PRO A 131 -10.37 -28.22 -30.21
CA PRO A 131 -10.39 -29.53 -30.82
C PRO A 131 -11.59 -29.76 -31.73
N GLN A 132 -12.21 -28.71 -32.26
CA GLN A 132 -13.34 -28.82 -33.19
C GLN A 132 -13.01 -28.18 -34.53
N ALA A 133 -12.18 -28.88 -35.33
CA ALA A 133 -12.32 -28.83 -36.76
C ALA A 133 -13.12 -30.11 -37.16
N PRO A 134 -14.40 -30.00 -37.57
CA PRO A 134 -15.10 -31.15 -38.18
C PRO A 134 -14.46 -31.40 -39.54
N SER A 135 -14.07 -32.64 -39.76
CA SER A 135 -13.69 -33.19 -41.06
C SER A 135 -14.86 -33.18 -42.02
#